data_93b4c2e26aed805b237f3f6e1d0cb0be
#
_entry.id   93b4c2e26aed805b237f3f6e1d0cb0be
#
_cell.length_a   1.000
_cell.length_b   1.000
_cell.length_c   1.000
_cell.angle_alpha   90.00
_cell.angle_beta   90.00
_cell.angle_gamma   90.00
#
_symmetry.space_group_name_H-M   'P 1'
#
loop_
_entity.id
_entity.type
_entity.pdbx_description
1 polymer ?
#
loop_
_entity_poly.entity_id
_entity_poly.type
_entity_poly.pdbx_seq_one_letter_code
_entity_poly.pdbx_strand_id
1 'polypeptide(L)'
;MLLCCAFVSATGTPRNNPAPGNRTPLAAKMLALTAKTPWRAVDSVKLRFNAHHTQGLVKIGDCYYLSAVEVIRWPHNPGGNVSGAERDKGEGKGHIFKFDSEGRLLADLPIGRGHAYHPGGMDYDGRYLWVPVTEYLPHSYSIIYKIDPLTMTATEVFDYDDSIGAIVCNTDDRTLVGMNWDARDFYHWTLDGQGSVTNADVAPKRA
;
A
#
# COMPACT_ATOMS: atom_id res chain seq x y z
N MET A 1 -7.68 12.73 -14.76
CA MET A 1 -7.14 12.69 -13.40
C MET A 1 -5.63 12.69 -13.51
N LEU A 2 -4.95 13.72 -12.99
CA LEU A 2 -3.49 13.81 -13.00
C LEU A 2 -2.98 13.13 -11.72
N LEU A 3 -2.26 12.01 -11.86
CA LEU A 3 -1.60 11.34 -10.74
C LEU A 3 -0.19 11.93 -10.61
N CYS A 4 0.05 12.69 -9.55
CA CYS A 4 1.39 13.23 -9.26
C CYS A 4 2.18 12.15 -8.51
N CYS A 5 3.09 11.46 -9.21
CA CYS A 5 3.90 10.39 -8.66
C CYS A 5 5.24 10.90 -8.15
N ALA A 6 5.53 10.67 -6.86
CA ALA A 6 6.90 10.75 -6.33
C ALA A 6 7.56 9.37 -6.54
N PHE A 7 8.64 9.33 -7.35
CA PHE A 7 9.30 8.09 -7.69
C PHE A 7 10.39 7.72 -6.68
N VAL A 8 10.35 6.49 -6.19
CA VAL A 8 11.48 5.81 -5.56
C VAL A 8 11.95 4.72 -6.52
N SER A 9 13.11 4.90 -7.15
CA SER A 9 13.73 3.88 -8.00
C SER A 9 14.46 2.86 -7.13
N ALA A 10 14.00 1.62 -7.11
CA ALA A 10 14.75 0.50 -6.56
C ALA A 10 15.54 -0.18 -7.69
N THR A 11 16.84 0.17 -7.83
CA THR A 11 17.78 -0.63 -8.60
C THR A 11 18.33 -1.72 -7.68
N GLY A 12 18.03 -2.98 -7.99
CA GLY A 12 18.45 -4.14 -7.18
C GLY A 12 19.96 -4.41 -7.27
N THR A 13 20.69 -3.84 -6.33
CA THR A 13 22.02 -4.32 -5.90
C THR A 13 21.92 -4.83 -4.46
N PRO A 14 22.66 -5.87 -4.05
CA PRO A 14 22.63 -6.33 -2.66
C PRO A 14 23.06 -5.18 -1.76
N ARG A 15 22.15 -4.72 -0.88
CA ARG A 15 22.42 -3.64 0.05
C ARG A 15 23.23 -4.18 1.23
N ASN A 16 24.46 -3.68 1.38
CA ASN A 16 25.15 -3.73 2.66
C ASN A 16 24.35 -2.89 3.66
N ASN A 17 23.96 -3.47 4.79
CA ASN A 17 23.30 -2.78 5.89
C ASN A 17 24.09 -1.54 6.30
N PRO A 18 23.55 -0.33 6.22
CA PRO A 18 24.21 0.82 6.81
C PRO A 18 24.14 0.69 8.34
N ALA A 19 25.25 0.97 9.01
CA ALA A 19 25.31 1.03 10.47
C ALA A 19 24.24 1.98 11.02
N PRO A 20 23.73 1.77 12.26
CA PRO A 20 22.77 2.67 12.91
C PRO A 20 23.31 4.11 12.88
N GLY A 21 22.66 5.01 12.14
CA GLY A 21 23.08 6.39 11.94
C GLY A 21 23.44 6.79 10.50
N ASN A 22 23.66 5.86 9.58
CA ASN A 22 23.97 6.19 8.20
C ASN A 22 22.71 6.15 7.31
N ARG A 23 21.92 7.21 7.39
CA ARG A 23 20.70 7.37 6.58
C ARG A 23 21.06 7.51 5.12
N THR A 24 20.31 6.83 4.22
CA THR A 24 20.48 7.03 2.79
C THR A 24 20.26 8.50 2.42
N PRO A 25 20.91 9.04 1.36
CA PRO A 25 20.65 10.40 0.92
C PRO A 25 19.20 10.71 0.65
N LEU A 26 18.41 9.71 0.21
CA LEU A 26 16.97 9.84 0.02
C LEU A 26 16.22 9.99 1.35
N ALA A 27 16.52 9.15 2.34
CA ALA A 27 15.89 9.24 3.67
C ALA A 27 16.18 10.60 4.33
N ALA A 28 17.41 11.12 4.22
CA ALA A 28 17.76 12.43 4.73
C ALA A 28 16.95 13.55 4.04
N LYS A 29 16.77 13.47 2.71
CA LYS A 29 15.96 14.43 1.94
C LYS A 29 14.48 14.36 2.34
N MET A 30 13.93 13.16 2.49
CA MET A 30 12.53 12.98 2.90
C MET A 30 12.27 13.57 4.29
N LEU A 31 13.18 13.36 5.25
CA LEU A 31 13.08 13.92 6.60
C LEU A 31 13.22 15.45 6.65
N ALA A 32 13.82 16.07 5.63
CA ALA A 32 13.93 17.52 5.50
C ALA A 32 12.68 18.17 4.90
N LEU A 33 11.71 17.39 4.40
CA LEU A 33 10.47 17.93 3.82
C LEU A 33 9.61 18.55 4.92
N THR A 34 8.95 19.66 4.57
CA THR A 34 8.00 20.37 5.41
C THR A 34 6.71 20.62 4.62
N ALA A 35 5.65 21.02 5.29
CA ALA A 35 4.41 21.44 4.63
C ALA A 35 4.59 22.62 3.66
N LYS A 36 5.69 23.37 3.77
CA LYS A 36 6.03 24.51 2.90
C LYS A 36 6.99 24.15 1.77
N THR A 37 7.46 22.89 1.70
CA THR A 37 8.38 22.47 0.64
C THR A 37 7.70 22.60 -0.72
N PRO A 38 8.27 23.36 -1.68
CA PRO A 38 7.68 23.52 -3.00
C PRO A 38 7.82 22.23 -3.81
N TRP A 39 6.74 21.82 -4.47
CA TRP A 39 6.71 20.66 -5.34
C TRP A 39 6.58 21.10 -6.79
N ARG A 40 7.31 20.47 -7.68
CA ARG A 40 7.24 20.66 -9.12
C ARG A 40 7.00 19.30 -9.79
N ALA A 41 5.92 19.21 -10.58
CA ALA A 41 5.75 18.05 -11.46
C ALA A 41 6.88 18.03 -12.49
N VAL A 42 7.62 16.93 -12.55
CA VAL A 42 8.75 16.75 -13.48
C VAL A 42 8.38 15.85 -14.64
N ASP A 43 7.36 15.00 -14.46
CA ASP A 43 6.85 14.07 -15.46
C ASP A 43 5.40 13.67 -15.16
N SER A 44 4.70 13.15 -16.17
CA SER A 44 3.34 12.63 -16.04
C SER A 44 3.09 11.50 -17.04
N VAL A 45 2.41 10.44 -16.59
CA VAL A 45 1.98 9.33 -17.44
C VAL A 45 0.46 9.33 -17.53
N LYS A 46 -0.08 9.40 -18.76
CA LYS A 46 -1.51 9.30 -19.00
C LYS A 46 -1.90 7.82 -19.05
N LEU A 47 -2.68 7.37 -18.07
CA LEU A 47 -3.22 6.01 -18.07
C LEU A 47 -4.21 5.81 -19.23
N ARG A 48 -4.09 4.67 -19.92
CA ARG A 48 -4.93 4.28 -21.05
C ARG A 48 -6.00 3.25 -20.67
N PHE A 49 -6.31 3.16 -19.38
CA PHE A 49 -7.33 2.31 -18.80
C PHE A 49 -8.05 3.04 -17.67
N ASN A 50 -9.18 2.48 -17.23
CA ASN A 50 -9.87 3.01 -16.06
C ASN A 50 -9.17 2.54 -14.79
N ALA A 51 -8.53 3.46 -14.07
CA ALA A 51 -7.80 3.16 -12.83
C ALA A 51 -8.70 3.19 -11.57
N HIS A 52 -10.00 3.46 -11.73
CA HIS A 52 -10.97 3.54 -10.64
C HIS A 52 -10.53 4.50 -9.51
N HIS A 53 -10.74 4.13 -8.25
CA HIS A 53 -10.30 4.87 -7.07
C HIS A 53 -8.92 4.36 -6.63
N THR A 54 -7.88 5.08 -7.01
CA THR A 54 -6.48 4.68 -6.81
C THR A 54 -5.99 4.94 -5.40
N GLN A 55 -5.10 4.06 -4.87
CA GLN A 55 -4.58 4.09 -3.51
C GLN A 55 -3.06 4.14 -3.45
N GLY A 56 -2.36 3.10 -3.86
CA GLY A 56 -0.91 2.96 -3.77
C GLY A 56 -0.26 2.75 -5.12
N LEU A 57 1.02 3.16 -5.25
CA LEU A 57 1.80 3.00 -6.47
C LEU A 57 3.22 2.56 -6.15
N VAL A 58 3.69 1.52 -6.84
CA VAL A 58 5.07 1.05 -6.80
C VAL A 58 5.61 0.95 -8.22
N LYS A 59 6.88 1.32 -8.42
CA LYS A 59 7.60 1.11 -9.67
C LYS A 59 8.65 0.01 -9.50
N ILE A 60 8.63 -1.00 -10.37
CA ILE A 60 9.61 -2.08 -10.43
C ILE A 60 10.13 -2.18 -11.87
N GLY A 61 11.41 -1.86 -12.07
CA GLY A 61 11.97 -1.76 -13.43
C GLY A 61 11.20 -0.76 -14.29
N ASP A 62 10.72 -1.20 -15.44
CA ASP A 62 9.95 -0.38 -16.39
C ASP A 62 8.42 -0.49 -16.19
N CYS A 63 7.98 -1.23 -15.18
CA CYS A 63 6.57 -1.42 -14.88
C CYS A 63 6.15 -0.66 -13.63
N TYR A 64 4.89 -0.25 -13.62
CA TYR A 64 4.20 0.33 -12.48
C TYR A 64 3.13 -0.61 -11.99
N TYR A 65 2.94 -0.64 -10.67
CA TYR A 65 1.91 -1.42 -9.99
C TYR A 65 1.04 -0.46 -9.20
N LEU A 66 -0.26 -0.48 -9.44
CA LEU A 66 -1.22 0.46 -8.86
C LEU A 66 -2.32 -0.31 -8.15
N SER A 67 -2.48 -0.09 -6.86
CA SER A 67 -3.64 -0.58 -6.13
C SER A 67 -4.82 0.37 -6.31
N ALA A 68 -6.00 -0.20 -6.54
CA ALA A 68 -7.21 0.58 -6.76
C ALA A 68 -8.46 -0.20 -6.36
N VAL A 69 -9.55 0.52 -6.13
CA VAL A 69 -10.86 -0.07 -5.88
C VAL A 69 -11.89 0.41 -6.91
N GLU A 70 -12.57 -0.53 -7.57
CA GLU A 70 -13.80 -0.27 -8.28
C GLU A 70 -14.94 -0.22 -7.27
N VAL A 71 -15.40 0.99 -6.92
CA VAL A 71 -16.54 1.16 -6.01
C VAL A 71 -17.82 0.92 -6.81
N ILE A 72 -18.53 -0.17 -6.48
CA ILE A 72 -19.83 -0.53 -7.08
C ILE A 72 -20.93 0.22 -6.37
N ARG A 73 -20.90 0.22 -5.03
CA ARG A 73 -21.82 0.95 -4.16
C ARG A 73 -21.04 1.59 -3.02
N TRP A 74 -21.14 2.90 -2.91
CA TRP A 74 -20.49 3.63 -1.80
C TRP A 74 -21.05 3.19 -0.45
N PRO A 75 -20.21 3.13 0.60
CA PRO A 75 -20.69 2.95 1.97
C PRO A 75 -21.74 4.00 2.31
N HIS A 76 -22.85 3.55 2.89
CA HIS A 76 -23.95 4.40 3.28
C HIS A 76 -24.00 4.55 4.80
N ASN A 77 -24.19 5.79 5.26
CA ASN A 77 -24.40 6.10 6.66
C ASN A 77 -25.86 6.55 6.88
N PRO A 78 -26.73 5.68 7.45
CA PRO A 78 -28.14 5.99 7.64
C PRO A 78 -28.40 7.15 8.60
N GLY A 79 -27.47 7.42 9.54
CA GLY A 79 -27.63 8.44 10.58
C GLY A 79 -27.16 9.84 10.20
N GLY A 80 -26.50 10.02 9.04
CA GLY A 80 -25.98 11.32 8.59
C GLY A 80 -24.84 11.88 9.46
N ASN A 81 -24.44 11.20 10.52
CA ASN A 81 -23.35 11.60 11.42
C ASN A 81 -22.00 11.05 10.97
N VAL A 82 -20.99 11.86 11.15
CA VAL A 82 -19.65 11.73 10.52
C VAL A 82 -18.75 10.72 11.23
N SER A 83 -19.21 10.00 12.25
CA SER A 83 -18.40 8.92 12.80
C SER A 83 -18.44 7.75 11.80
N GLY A 84 -17.31 7.52 11.12
CA GLY A 84 -17.21 6.49 10.07
C GLY A 84 -17.56 5.06 10.51
N ALA A 85 -17.78 4.83 11.81
CA ALA A 85 -18.12 3.54 12.40
C ALA A 85 -19.58 3.10 12.19
N GLU A 86 -20.51 4.01 11.88
CA GLU A 86 -21.95 3.71 11.73
C GLU A 86 -22.36 3.43 10.28
N ARG A 87 -21.44 3.50 9.32
CA ARG A 87 -21.70 3.23 7.92
C ARG A 87 -21.61 1.74 7.60
N ASP A 88 -22.29 1.30 6.55
CA ASP A 88 -22.07 -0.03 6.00
C ASP A 88 -20.70 -0.11 5.25
N LYS A 89 -20.33 -1.32 4.84
CA LYS A 89 -19.04 -1.57 4.17
C LYS A 89 -19.04 -1.21 2.68
N GLY A 90 -20.21 -0.87 2.12
CA GLY A 90 -20.35 -0.69 0.67
C GLY A 90 -20.14 -1.98 -0.12
N GLU A 91 -19.88 -1.83 -1.41
CA GLU A 91 -19.57 -2.91 -2.33
C GLU A 91 -18.53 -2.45 -3.34
N GLY A 92 -17.57 -3.32 -3.65
CA GLY A 92 -16.52 -2.99 -4.59
C GLY A 92 -15.69 -4.19 -4.98
N LYS A 93 -14.69 -3.94 -5.83
CA LYS A 93 -13.67 -4.91 -6.24
C LYS A 93 -12.30 -4.27 -6.09
N GLY A 94 -11.38 -4.97 -5.45
CA GLY A 94 -9.98 -4.58 -5.37
C GLY A 94 -9.23 -4.99 -6.65
N HIS A 95 -8.31 -4.13 -7.09
CA HIS A 95 -7.47 -4.34 -8.25
C HIS A 95 -6.01 -4.02 -7.95
N ILE A 96 -5.11 -4.82 -8.50
CA ILE A 96 -3.71 -4.47 -8.67
C ILE A 96 -3.43 -4.41 -10.16
N PHE A 97 -3.32 -3.21 -10.70
CA PHE A 97 -2.99 -2.98 -12.09
C PHE A 97 -1.48 -2.98 -12.29
N LYS A 98 -1.01 -3.71 -13.31
CA LYS A 98 0.36 -3.59 -13.83
C LYS A 98 0.30 -2.85 -15.14
N PHE A 99 1.11 -1.80 -15.32
CA PHE A 99 1.15 -1.00 -16.55
C PHE A 99 2.57 -0.51 -16.87
N ASP A 100 2.79 -0.13 -18.14
CA ASP A 100 4.08 0.35 -18.62
C ASP A 100 4.24 1.89 -18.53
N SER A 101 5.41 2.38 -18.97
CA SER A 101 5.74 3.82 -18.99
C SER A 101 4.87 4.65 -19.95
N GLU A 102 4.19 4.03 -20.93
CA GLU A 102 3.23 4.68 -21.83
C GLU A 102 1.79 4.63 -21.30
N GLY A 103 1.59 4.10 -20.08
CA GLY A 103 0.29 3.99 -19.44
C GLY A 103 -0.61 2.89 -20.00
N ARG A 104 -0.05 1.90 -20.72
CA ARG A 104 -0.79 0.74 -21.23
C ARG A 104 -0.92 -0.31 -20.15
N LEU A 105 -2.14 -0.81 -19.93
CA LEU A 105 -2.41 -1.91 -19.02
C LEU A 105 -1.73 -3.20 -19.53
N LEU A 106 -0.94 -3.83 -18.67
CA LEU A 106 -0.29 -5.12 -18.94
C LEU A 106 -0.97 -6.28 -18.22
N ALA A 107 -1.52 -6.02 -17.01
CA ALA A 107 -2.30 -6.99 -16.26
C ALA A 107 -3.24 -6.30 -15.28
N ASP A 108 -4.34 -6.97 -14.97
CA ASP A 108 -5.30 -6.62 -13.91
C ASP A 108 -5.48 -7.85 -13.02
N LEU A 109 -5.05 -7.76 -11.78
CA LEU A 109 -5.21 -8.80 -10.77
C LEU A 109 -6.33 -8.37 -9.80
N PRO A 110 -7.51 -9.04 -9.85
CA PRO A 110 -8.51 -8.89 -8.82
C PRO A 110 -7.99 -9.38 -7.47
N ILE A 111 -8.25 -8.62 -6.39
CA ILE A 111 -7.74 -8.91 -5.07
C ILE A 111 -8.78 -8.60 -3.99
N GLY A 112 -8.74 -9.38 -2.92
CA GLY A 112 -9.65 -9.27 -1.79
C GLY A 112 -10.57 -10.46 -1.65
N ARG A 113 -11.29 -10.51 -0.53
CA ARG A 113 -12.22 -11.59 -0.17
C ARG A 113 -13.38 -11.04 0.66
N GLY A 114 -14.59 -11.41 0.30
CA GLY A 114 -15.79 -10.94 1.00
C GLY A 114 -15.94 -9.42 0.91
N HIS A 115 -16.03 -8.76 2.07
CA HIS A 115 -16.10 -7.29 2.14
C HIS A 115 -14.74 -6.60 2.21
N ALA A 116 -13.62 -7.34 2.30
CA ALA A 116 -12.28 -6.80 2.18
C ALA A 116 -11.93 -6.67 0.68
N TYR A 117 -12.27 -5.54 0.10
CA TYR A 117 -12.10 -5.23 -1.32
C TYR A 117 -11.35 -3.91 -1.58
N HIS A 118 -10.90 -3.24 -0.53
CA HIS A 118 -10.26 -1.94 -0.61
C HIS A 118 -8.74 -2.08 -0.40
N PRO A 119 -7.94 -2.33 -1.46
CA PRO A 119 -6.50 -2.38 -1.34
C PRO A 119 -5.95 -1.00 -0.97
N GLY A 120 -4.96 -0.98 -0.08
CA GLY A 120 -4.31 0.23 0.42
C GLY A 120 -2.97 0.54 -0.25
N GLY A 121 -2.16 1.35 0.45
CA GLY A 121 -0.78 1.62 0.09
C GLY A 121 0.08 0.36 0.19
N MET A 122 0.97 0.13 -0.79
CA MET A 122 1.76 -1.09 -0.92
C MET A 122 3.24 -0.79 -1.04
N ASP A 123 4.07 -1.80 -0.75
CA ASP A 123 5.53 -1.71 -0.87
C ASP A 123 6.12 -2.97 -1.51
N TYR A 124 7.36 -2.87 -1.96
CA TYR A 124 8.08 -3.93 -2.62
C TYR A 124 9.35 -4.30 -1.85
N ASP A 125 9.46 -5.54 -1.39
CA ASP A 125 10.59 -6.04 -0.58
C ASP A 125 11.82 -6.47 -1.39
N GLY A 126 11.79 -6.27 -2.71
CA GLY A 126 12.82 -6.74 -3.65
C GLY A 126 12.44 -8.04 -4.34
N ARG A 127 11.37 -8.72 -3.87
CA ARG A 127 10.84 -9.96 -4.45
C ARG A 127 9.33 -9.93 -4.63
N TYR A 128 8.59 -9.49 -3.62
CA TYR A 128 7.13 -9.46 -3.60
C TYR A 128 6.60 -8.06 -3.32
N LEU A 129 5.42 -7.76 -3.86
CA LEU A 129 4.61 -6.64 -3.40
C LEU A 129 3.81 -7.09 -2.17
N TRP A 130 3.79 -6.25 -1.14
CA TRP A 130 2.98 -6.41 0.05
C TRP A 130 1.83 -5.42 0.00
N VAL A 131 0.61 -5.93 0.13
CA VAL A 131 -0.61 -5.14 -0.06
C VAL A 131 -1.61 -5.46 1.04
N PRO A 132 -2.03 -4.48 1.84
CA PRO A 132 -3.18 -4.63 2.72
C PRO A 132 -4.46 -4.45 1.90
N VAL A 133 -5.45 -5.32 2.09
CA VAL A 133 -6.78 -5.18 1.52
C VAL A 133 -7.78 -5.15 2.66
N THR A 134 -8.41 -4.00 2.88
CA THR A 134 -9.29 -3.78 4.01
C THR A 134 -10.76 -3.73 3.60
N GLU A 135 -11.65 -3.87 4.56
CA GLU A 135 -13.04 -3.46 4.40
C GLU A 135 -13.11 -1.94 4.29
N TYR A 136 -14.07 -1.39 3.54
CA TYR A 136 -14.22 0.06 3.42
C TYR A 136 -14.93 0.66 4.67
N LEU A 137 -14.42 0.28 5.85
CA LEU A 137 -14.92 0.66 7.16
C LEU A 137 -13.73 0.87 8.11
N PRO A 138 -13.63 1.99 8.85
CA PRO A 138 -12.61 2.20 9.88
C PRO A 138 -12.69 1.14 10.98
N HIS A 139 -11.56 0.82 11.62
CA HIS A 139 -11.46 -0.11 12.75
C HIS A 139 -12.14 -1.45 12.49
N SER A 140 -11.98 -1.98 11.29
CA SER A 140 -12.63 -3.20 10.86
C SER A 140 -11.59 -4.32 10.66
N TYR A 141 -11.37 -4.76 9.43
CA TYR A 141 -10.65 -5.98 9.13
C TYR A 141 -9.82 -5.82 7.87
N SER A 142 -8.66 -6.46 7.84
CA SER A 142 -7.76 -6.46 6.69
C SER A 142 -7.18 -7.84 6.43
N ILE A 143 -6.87 -8.10 5.17
CA ILE A 143 -6.09 -9.24 4.71
C ILE A 143 -4.77 -8.70 4.14
N ILE A 144 -3.65 -9.22 4.57
CA ILE A 144 -2.35 -8.85 4.04
C ILE A 144 -1.95 -9.87 2.97
N TYR A 145 -1.76 -9.37 1.76
CA TYR A 145 -1.36 -10.15 0.60
C TYR A 145 0.11 -9.97 0.26
N LYS A 146 0.69 -11.03 -0.26
CA LYS A 146 1.97 -11.06 -0.94
C LYS A 146 1.73 -11.38 -2.41
N ILE A 147 2.24 -10.55 -3.33
CA ILE A 147 2.02 -10.69 -4.77
C ILE A 147 3.35 -10.84 -5.48
N ASP A 148 3.47 -11.86 -6.30
CA ASP A 148 4.59 -11.99 -7.24
C ASP A 148 4.38 -11.01 -8.42
N PRO A 149 5.25 -10.01 -8.60
CA PRO A 149 5.06 -9.00 -9.65
C PRO A 149 5.31 -9.52 -11.07
N LEU A 150 5.96 -10.67 -11.22
CA LEU A 150 6.21 -11.28 -12.53
C LEU A 150 4.99 -12.06 -13.02
N THR A 151 4.43 -12.90 -12.14
CA THR A 151 3.29 -13.77 -12.48
C THR A 151 1.94 -13.12 -12.19
N MET A 152 1.91 -12.02 -11.44
CA MET A 152 0.69 -11.38 -10.93
C MET A 152 -0.18 -12.36 -10.12
N THR A 153 0.47 -13.17 -9.27
CA THR A 153 -0.20 -14.15 -8.41
C THR A 153 -0.18 -13.65 -6.97
N ALA A 154 -1.36 -13.57 -6.35
CA ALA A 154 -1.53 -13.16 -4.95
C ALA A 154 -1.60 -14.38 -4.02
N THR A 155 -1.01 -14.24 -2.83
CA THR A 155 -1.12 -15.18 -1.72
C THR A 155 -1.55 -14.43 -0.48
N GLU A 156 -2.60 -14.88 0.20
CA GLU A 156 -2.97 -14.40 1.53
C GLU A 156 -1.90 -14.84 2.54
N VAL A 157 -1.40 -13.90 3.34
CA VAL A 157 -0.36 -14.20 4.33
C VAL A 157 -0.94 -14.25 5.74
N PHE A 158 -1.68 -13.22 6.12
CA PHE A 158 -2.40 -13.17 7.41
C PHE A 158 -3.56 -12.17 7.37
N ASP A 159 -4.46 -12.37 8.30
CA ASP A 159 -5.58 -11.49 8.59
C ASP A 159 -5.27 -10.58 9.79
N TYR A 160 -5.86 -9.39 9.83
CA TYR A 160 -5.65 -8.45 10.93
C TYR A 160 -6.94 -7.71 11.31
N ASP A 161 -7.19 -7.58 12.63
CA ASP A 161 -8.41 -6.97 13.18
C ASP A 161 -8.29 -5.44 13.28
N ASP A 162 -7.90 -4.79 12.19
CA ASP A 162 -8.04 -3.35 11.97
C ASP A 162 -7.94 -3.06 10.46
N SER A 163 -8.34 -1.85 10.07
CA SER A 163 -8.32 -1.40 8.69
C SER A 163 -6.96 -0.83 8.33
N ILE A 164 -6.09 -1.69 7.81
CA ILE A 164 -4.71 -1.32 7.43
C ILE A 164 -4.74 -0.53 6.12
N GLY A 165 -4.44 0.78 6.21
CA GLY A 165 -4.48 1.69 5.07
C GLY A 165 -3.22 1.67 4.21
N ALA A 166 -2.07 1.28 4.78
CA ALA A 166 -0.82 1.13 4.05
C ALA A 166 0.15 0.19 4.78
N ILE A 167 1.10 -0.36 4.04
CA ILE A 167 2.15 -1.23 4.57
C ILE A 167 3.49 -0.87 3.93
N VAL A 168 4.57 -0.98 4.69
CA VAL A 168 5.95 -0.87 4.21
C VAL A 168 6.78 -2.04 4.73
N CYS A 169 7.77 -2.43 3.94
CA CYS A 169 8.66 -3.53 4.23
C CYS A 169 10.03 -3.00 4.67
N ASN A 170 10.49 -3.40 5.86
CA ASN A 170 11.87 -3.25 6.23
C ASN A 170 12.61 -4.56 5.95
N THR A 171 13.36 -4.57 4.85
CA THR A 171 14.09 -5.76 4.39
C THR A 171 15.31 -6.08 5.23
N ASP A 172 15.82 -5.11 6.00
CA ASP A 172 17.03 -5.26 6.81
C ASP A 172 16.79 -6.15 8.04
N ASP A 173 15.63 -6.03 8.66
CA ASP A 173 15.25 -6.80 9.84
C ASP A 173 14.05 -7.74 9.61
N ARG A 174 13.55 -7.80 8.38
CA ARG A 174 12.39 -8.61 7.97
C ARG A 174 11.13 -8.29 8.76
N THR A 175 10.86 -7.00 8.88
CA THR A 175 9.62 -6.52 9.50
C THR A 175 8.72 -5.85 8.47
N LEU A 176 7.42 -5.93 8.74
CA LEU A 176 6.41 -5.11 8.09
C LEU A 176 5.96 -4.03 9.07
N VAL A 177 5.74 -2.84 8.55
CA VAL A 177 5.12 -1.75 9.30
C VAL A 177 3.83 -1.38 8.59
N GLY A 178 2.71 -1.56 9.25
CA GLY A 178 1.41 -1.10 8.79
C GLY A 178 0.96 0.14 9.54
N MET A 179 0.10 0.92 8.93
CA MET A 179 -0.65 1.96 9.62
C MET A 179 -2.14 1.78 9.33
N ASN A 180 -2.98 2.05 10.34
CA ASN A 180 -4.41 2.03 10.10
C ASN A 180 -4.87 3.20 9.22
N TRP A 181 -6.12 3.15 8.78
CA TRP A 181 -6.69 4.07 7.79
C TRP A 181 -6.50 5.55 8.12
N ASP A 182 -6.71 5.94 9.37
CA ASP A 182 -6.57 7.32 9.82
C ASP A 182 -5.15 7.67 10.33
N ALA A 183 -4.19 6.73 10.17
CA ALA A 183 -2.80 6.85 10.59
C ALA A 183 -2.64 7.20 12.08
N ARG A 184 -3.50 6.62 12.94
CA ARG A 184 -3.43 6.77 14.39
C ARG A 184 -2.55 5.72 15.03
N ASP A 185 -2.66 4.46 14.54
CA ASP A 185 -1.95 3.32 15.06
C ASP A 185 -0.99 2.79 14.01
N PHE A 186 0.19 2.37 14.48
CA PHE A 186 1.22 1.73 13.68
C PHE A 186 1.46 0.33 14.23
N TYR A 187 1.49 -0.64 13.35
CA TYR A 187 1.66 -2.05 13.65
C TYR A 187 3.00 -2.52 13.14
N HIS A 188 3.70 -3.31 13.95
CA HIS A 188 4.96 -3.94 13.57
C HIS A 188 4.78 -5.45 13.57
N TRP A 189 5.06 -6.10 12.45
CA TRP A 189 5.03 -7.53 12.30
C TRP A 189 6.41 -8.04 11.95
N THR A 190 6.94 -8.98 12.75
CA THR A 190 8.18 -9.68 12.43
C THR A 190 7.84 -10.87 11.54
N LEU A 191 8.61 -11.07 10.47
CA LEU A 191 8.46 -12.18 9.55
C LEU A 191 9.54 -13.23 9.80
N ASP A 192 9.18 -14.50 9.75
CA ASP A 192 10.13 -15.60 9.71
C ASP A 192 10.84 -15.68 8.35
N GLY A 193 11.76 -16.68 8.20
CA GLY A 193 12.47 -16.91 6.94
C GLY A 193 11.56 -17.35 5.77
N GLN A 194 10.30 -17.69 6.06
CA GLN A 194 9.29 -18.09 5.06
C GLN A 194 8.28 -16.97 4.77
N GLY A 195 8.37 -15.85 5.51
CA GLY A 195 7.49 -14.69 5.38
C GLY A 195 6.17 -14.84 6.13
N SER A 196 6.12 -15.69 7.15
CA SER A 196 4.99 -15.78 8.08
C SER A 196 5.19 -14.82 9.25
N VAL A 197 4.10 -14.30 9.81
CA VAL A 197 4.17 -13.41 10.98
C VAL A 197 4.48 -14.20 12.24
N THR A 198 5.52 -13.79 12.95
CA THR A 198 5.95 -14.41 14.22
C THR A 198 5.65 -13.55 15.43
N ASN A 199 5.50 -12.23 15.27
CA ASN A 199 5.15 -11.29 16.33
C ASN A 199 4.42 -10.08 15.74
N ALA A 200 3.52 -9.49 16.51
CA ALA A 200 2.79 -8.27 16.17
C ALA A 200 2.75 -7.31 17.36
N ASP A 201 3.37 -6.15 17.20
CA ASP A 201 3.39 -5.08 18.19
C ASP A 201 2.61 -3.87 17.67
N VAL A 202 1.95 -3.13 18.56
CA VAL A 202 1.22 -1.90 18.27
C VAL A 202 1.98 -0.71 18.84
N ALA A 203 2.32 0.25 18.00
CA ALA A 203 2.91 1.51 18.41
C ALA A 203 1.95 2.66 18.05
N PRO A 204 1.24 3.24 19.02
CA PRO A 204 0.37 4.36 18.74
C PRO A 204 1.18 5.57 18.27
N LYS A 205 0.57 6.38 17.39
CA LYS A 205 1.17 7.63 16.95
C LYS A 205 1.40 8.54 18.16
N ARG A 206 2.66 8.91 18.37
CA ARG A 206 2.95 9.98 19.35
C ARG A 206 2.42 11.29 18.78
N ALA A 207 1.57 11.95 19.58
CA ALA A 207 1.02 13.28 19.30
C ALA A 207 2.14 14.35 19.20
#